data_64230cdeeb75cbbae32df4ba24cb7cdd
#
_entry.id   64230cdeeb75cbbae32df4ba24cb7cdd
#
_cell.length_a   1.000
_cell.length_b   1.000
_cell.length_c   1.000
_cell.angle_alpha   90.00
_cell.angle_beta   90.00
_cell.angle_gamma   90.00
#
_symmetry.space_group_name_H-M   'P 1'
#
loop_
_entity.id
_entity.type
_entity.pdbx_description
1 polymer ?
#
loop_
_entity_poly.entity_id
_entity_poly.type
_entity_poly.pdbx_seq_one_letter_code
_entity_poly.pdbx_strand_id
1 'polypeptide(L)'
;MGLKKELSEYTCSDIPQLHEEITEKYSELLGPLPLKLPLICEVSHEIPLIDESKQLKHRLPKCPEVFCSELAQKIEQYTTAGWWVPAATKQAMPMLCIPKKNGTL
;
A
#
# COMPACT_ATOMS: atom_id res chain seq x y z
N MET A 1 -27.24 15.34 4.06
CA MET A 1 -27.58 16.13 2.85
C MET A 1 -26.37 16.17 1.95
N GLY A 2 -26.52 15.75 0.71
CA GLY A 2 -25.40 15.62 -0.19
C GLY A 2 -24.86 16.96 -0.68
N LEU A 3 -23.59 16.94 -1.10
CA LEU A 3 -22.93 17.98 -1.88
C LEU A 3 -23.72 18.24 -3.18
N LYS A 4 -24.72 19.12 -3.12
CA LYS A 4 -25.57 19.46 -4.27
C LYS A 4 -25.20 20.79 -4.91
N LYS A 5 -24.02 21.35 -4.61
CA LYS A 5 -23.48 22.43 -5.41
C LYS A 5 -22.91 21.88 -6.72
N GLU A 6 -23.26 22.49 -7.82
CA GLU A 6 -22.59 22.18 -9.09
C GLU A 6 -21.12 22.60 -9.01
N LEU A 7 -20.23 21.85 -9.68
CA LEU A 7 -18.78 22.10 -9.64
C LEU A 7 -18.40 23.54 -10.01
N SER A 8 -19.24 24.22 -10.78
CA SER A 8 -19.08 25.62 -11.17
C SER A 8 -19.27 26.64 -10.05
N GLU A 9 -19.85 26.22 -8.92
CA GLU A 9 -20.14 27.10 -7.78
C GLU A 9 -19.00 27.13 -6.75
N TYR A 10 -18.01 26.24 -6.88
CA TYR A 10 -16.88 26.20 -5.95
C TYR A 10 -15.77 27.14 -6.38
N THR A 11 -15.28 27.92 -5.44
CA THR A 11 -14.12 28.79 -5.61
C THR A 11 -12.90 28.24 -4.90
N CYS A 12 -11.69 28.73 -5.23
CA CYS A 12 -10.47 28.29 -4.55
C CYS A 12 -10.49 28.51 -3.03
N SER A 13 -11.30 29.44 -2.55
CA SER A 13 -11.49 29.73 -1.12
C SER A 13 -12.30 28.65 -0.40
N ASP A 14 -13.10 27.85 -1.11
CA ASP A 14 -13.94 26.80 -0.54
C ASP A 14 -13.18 25.47 -0.39
N ILE A 15 -11.99 25.34 -1.01
CA ILE A 15 -11.21 24.11 -0.98
C ILE A 15 -10.88 23.62 0.43
N PRO A 16 -10.42 24.45 1.36
CA PRO A 16 -10.13 24.01 2.73
C PRO A 16 -11.35 23.46 3.44
N GLN A 17 -12.49 24.15 3.32
CA GLN A 17 -13.74 23.73 3.93
C GLN A 17 -14.25 22.43 3.32
N LEU A 18 -14.21 22.31 2.00
CA LEU A 18 -14.60 21.09 1.29
C LEU A 18 -13.70 19.90 1.68
N HIS A 19 -12.42 20.14 1.85
CA HIS A 19 -11.48 19.11 2.32
C HIS A 19 -11.82 18.63 3.72
N GLU A 20 -12.17 19.55 4.63
CA GLU A 20 -12.56 19.22 5.99
C GLU A 20 -13.86 18.41 6.03
N GLU A 21 -14.88 18.83 5.29
CA GLU A 21 -16.14 18.11 5.16
C GLU A 21 -15.96 16.69 4.59
N ILE A 22 -15.13 16.51 3.56
CA ILE A 22 -14.85 15.20 2.97
C ILE A 22 -14.07 14.33 3.94
N THR A 23 -13.07 14.90 4.63
CA THR A 23 -12.26 14.16 5.60
C THR A 23 -13.10 13.68 6.77
N GLU A 24 -14.02 14.50 7.28
CA GLU A 24 -14.93 14.11 8.35
C GLU A 24 -15.93 13.04 7.88
N LYS A 25 -16.56 13.25 6.73
CA LYS A 25 -17.56 12.33 6.16
C LYS A 25 -16.99 10.94 5.86
N TYR A 26 -15.76 10.86 5.42
CA TYR A 26 -15.09 9.61 5.04
C TYR A 26 -13.95 9.22 6.00
N SER A 27 -14.02 9.67 7.24
CA SER A 27 -13.01 9.39 8.26
C SER A 27 -12.73 7.89 8.46
N GLU A 28 -13.74 7.04 8.31
CA GLU A 28 -13.57 5.59 8.38
C GLU A 28 -12.71 5.03 7.25
N LEU A 29 -12.74 5.65 6.08
CA LEU A 29 -11.95 5.24 4.91
C LEU A 29 -10.54 5.85 4.91
N LEU A 30 -10.39 7.00 5.54
CA LEU A 30 -9.13 7.75 5.58
C LEU A 30 -8.27 7.42 6.81
N GLY A 31 -8.77 6.56 7.69
CA GLY A 31 -8.07 6.07 8.87
C GLY A 31 -6.93 5.09 8.53
N PRO A 32 -6.19 4.65 9.54
CA PRO A 32 -5.14 3.66 9.36
C PRO A 32 -5.73 2.35 8.85
N LEU A 33 -5.00 1.70 7.93
CA LEU A 33 -5.41 0.41 7.39
C LEU A 33 -5.46 -0.65 8.50
N PRO A 34 -6.51 -1.48 8.55
CA PRO A 34 -6.58 -2.58 9.48
C PRO A 34 -5.49 -3.61 9.16
N LEU A 35 -4.80 -4.09 10.19
CA LEU A 35 -3.76 -5.13 10.08
C LEU A 35 -4.37 -6.52 9.97
N LYS A 36 -5.17 -6.74 8.96
CA LYS A 36 -5.82 -8.02 8.66
C LYS A 36 -5.97 -8.21 7.16
N LEU A 37 -6.08 -9.47 6.74
CA LEU A 37 -6.41 -9.77 5.35
C LEU A 37 -7.82 -9.29 5.02
N PRO A 38 -8.05 -8.79 3.80
CA PRO A 38 -9.39 -8.49 3.32
C PRO A 38 -10.21 -9.79 3.19
N LEU A 39 -11.52 -9.63 3.14
CA LEU A 39 -12.41 -10.77 2.85
C LEU A 39 -12.12 -11.31 1.45
N ILE A 40 -12.16 -12.64 1.32
CA ILE A 40 -12.03 -13.29 0.02
C ILE A 40 -13.26 -12.94 -0.81
N CYS A 41 -13.03 -12.37 -1.98
CA CYS A 41 -14.08 -12.05 -2.94
C CYS A 41 -14.33 -13.25 -3.88
N GLU A 42 -15.52 -13.31 -4.46
CA GLU A 42 -15.86 -14.33 -5.48
C GLU A 42 -14.95 -14.20 -6.72
N VAL A 43 -14.55 -12.97 -7.03
CA VAL A 43 -13.63 -12.68 -8.14
C VAL A 43 -12.26 -12.36 -7.56
N SER A 44 -11.31 -13.28 -7.75
CA SER A 44 -9.91 -13.10 -7.36
C SER A 44 -9.04 -12.91 -8.58
N HIS A 45 -8.05 -12.03 -8.48
CA HIS A 45 -7.08 -11.83 -9.55
C HIS A 45 -6.05 -12.95 -9.54
N GLU A 46 -5.84 -13.56 -10.69
CA GLU A 46 -4.82 -14.58 -10.91
C GLU A 46 -3.85 -14.11 -11.98
N ILE A 47 -2.56 -14.31 -11.74
CA ILE A 47 -1.49 -13.97 -12.69
C ILE A 47 -0.88 -15.27 -13.18
N PRO A 48 -1.35 -15.82 -14.33
CA PRO A 48 -0.76 -17.01 -14.90
C PRO A 48 0.66 -16.72 -15.40
N LEU A 49 1.60 -17.60 -15.09
CA LEU A 49 2.96 -17.51 -15.63
C LEU A 49 3.00 -18.12 -17.04
N ILE A 50 3.68 -17.46 -17.96
CA ILE A 50 3.86 -17.95 -19.33
C ILE A 50 4.73 -19.23 -19.33
N ASP A 51 5.72 -19.28 -18.45
CA ASP A 51 6.64 -20.40 -18.30
C ASP A 51 7.04 -20.54 -16.83
N GLU A 52 6.46 -21.52 -16.16
CA GLU A 52 6.76 -21.83 -14.75
C GLU A 52 8.14 -22.43 -14.53
N SER A 53 8.75 -22.98 -15.58
CA SER A 53 10.07 -23.59 -15.52
C SER A 53 11.20 -22.58 -15.58
N LYS A 54 10.93 -21.37 -16.05
CA LYS A 54 11.91 -20.32 -16.22
C LYS A 54 12.36 -19.77 -14.88
N GLN A 55 13.62 -20.03 -14.55
CA GLN A 55 14.24 -19.43 -13.36
C GLN A 55 14.83 -18.06 -13.70
N LEU A 56 14.35 -17.04 -13.03
CA LEU A 56 14.92 -15.70 -13.14
C LEU A 56 16.13 -15.59 -12.20
N LYS A 57 17.22 -15.04 -12.73
CA LYS A 57 18.36 -14.69 -11.87
C LYS A 57 17.94 -13.60 -10.89
N HIS A 58 17.95 -13.92 -9.62
CA HIS A 58 17.65 -12.96 -8.57
C HIS A 58 18.93 -12.40 -7.96
N ARG A 59 18.87 -11.16 -7.54
CA ARG A 59 19.91 -10.50 -6.76
C ARG A 59 19.46 -10.41 -5.31
N LEU A 60 20.38 -10.45 -4.38
CA LEU A 60 20.06 -10.18 -2.99
C LEU A 60 19.44 -8.78 -2.84
N PRO A 61 18.38 -8.65 -2.06
CA PRO A 61 17.79 -7.37 -1.79
C PRO A 61 18.81 -6.48 -1.07
N LYS A 62 18.97 -5.26 -1.55
CA LYS A 62 19.83 -4.26 -0.91
C LYS A 62 18.95 -3.21 -0.26
N CYS A 63 19.05 -3.11 1.06
CA CYS A 63 18.43 -2.05 1.81
C CYS A 63 19.53 -1.12 2.34
N PRO A 64 19.47 0.19 2.10
CA PRO A 64 20.36 1.13 2.74
C PRO A 64 20.26 1.02 4.27
N GLU A 65 21.38 1.10 4.96
CA GLU A 65 21.43 0.93 6.42
C GLU A 65 20.48 1.88 7.17
N VAL A 66 20.34 3.09 6.64
CA VAL A 66 19.42 4.10 7.19
C VAL A 66 17.97 3.61 7.27
N PHE A 67 17.54 2.73 6.38
CA PHE A 67 16.16 2.23 6.32
C PHE A 67 16.01 0.82 6.89
N CYS A 68 17.07 0.20 7.38
CA CYS A 68 16.99 -1.18 7.87
C CYS A 68 16.01 -1.35 9.04
N SER A 69 16.00 -0.42 9.98
CA SER A 69 15.09 -0.46 11.13
C SER A 69 13.63 -0.27 10.71
N GLU A 70 13.36 0.66 9.80
CA GLU A 70 12.01 0.92 9.30
C GLU A 70 11.50 -0.26 8.46
N LEU A 71 12.37 -0.84 7.63
CA LEU A 71 12.05 -2.02 6.86
C LEU A 71 11.72 -3.22 7.78
N ALA A 72 12.49 -3.43 8.85
CA ALA A 72 12.23 -4.49 9.81
C ALA A 72 10.87 -4.34 10.48
N GLN A 73 10.49 -3.12 10.87
CA GLN A 73 9.17 -2.82 11.42
C GLN A 73 8.06 -3.13 10.42
N LYS A 74 8.23 -2.76 9.15
CA LYS A 74 7.24 -3.06 8.10
C LYS A 74 7.11 -4.56 7.85
N ILE A 75 8.21 -5.29 7.82
CA ILE A 75 8.20 -6.75 7.68
C ILE A 75 7.43 -7.39 8.83
N GLU A 76 7.71 -6.98 10.06
CA GLU A 76 7.01 -7.47 11.24
C GLU A 76 5.51 -7.14 11.18
N GLN A 77 5.17 -5.91 10.85
CA GLN A 77 3.79 -5.45 10.70
C GLN A 77 3.01 -6.28 9.67
N TYR A 78 3.57 -6.48 8.48
CA TYR A 78 2.89 -7.19 7.40
C TYR A 78 2.85 -8.70 7.62
N THR A 79 3.85 -9.24 8.30
CA THR A 79 3.85 -10.66 8.70
C THR A 79 2.79 -10.92 9.77
N THR A 80 2.70 -10.05 10.77
CA THR A 80 1.67 -10.12 11.83
C THR A 80 0.26 -9.98 11.25
N ALA A 81 0.08 -9.10 10.27
CA ALA A 81 -1.20 -8.92 9.58
C ALA A 81 -1.56 -10.12 8.67
N GLY A 82 -0.65 -11.05 8.44
CA GLY A 82 -0.84 -12.17 7.53
C GLY A 82 -0.74 -11.82 6.04
N TRP A 83 -0.30 -10.61 5.72
CA TRP A 83 -0.12 -10.18 4.32
C TRP A 83 1.14 -10.78 3.70
N TRP A 84 2.17 -10.96 4.50
CA TRP A 84 3.42 -11.60 4.09
C TRP A 84 3.63 -12.88 4.87
N VAL A 85 4.02 -13.92 4.16
CA VAL A 85 4.35 -15.21 4.74
C VAL A 85 5.78 -15.57 4.32
N PRO A 86 6.67 -15.86 5.27
CA PRO A 86 8.00 -16.39 4.94
C PRO A 86 7.88 -17.67 4.12
N ALA A 87 8.49 -17.70 2.96
CA ALA A 87 8.45 -18.85 2.07
C ALA A 87 9.79 -19.06 1.37
N ALA A 88 10.16 -20.31 1.19
CA ALA A 88 11.25 -20.68 0.30
C ALA A 88 10.71 -20.82 -1.12
N THR A 89 11.01 -19.86 -1.97
CA THR A 89 10.55 -19.85 -3.37
C THR A 89 11.70 -20.07 -4.32
N LYS A 90 11.38 -20.67 -5.47
CA LYS A 90 12.38 -20.85 -6.56
C LYS A 90 12.76 -19.53 -7.22
N GLN A 91 11.90 -18.54 -7.10
CA GLN A 91 12.07 -17.22 -7.69
C GLN A 91 11.83 -16.14 -6.64
N ALA A 92 12.77 -15.22 -6.55
CA ALA A 92 12.65 -14.06 -5.70
C ALA A 92 13.07 -12.81 -6.48
N MET A 93 12.30 -11.74 -6.35
CA MET A 93 12.64 -10.45 -6.93
C MET A 93 13.48 -9.62 -5.97
N PRO A 94 14.45 -8.84 -6.47
CA PRO A 94 15.18 -7.92 -5.62
C PRO A 94 14.24 -6.84 -5.10
N MET A 95 14.41 -6.50 -3.82
CA MET A 95 13.67 -5.41 -3.21
C MET A 95 14.37 -4.08 -3.46
N LEU A 96 13.60 -3.07 -3.82
CA LEU A 96 14.07 -1.71 -3.97
C LEU A 96 13.43 -0.83 -2.91
N CYS A 97 14.24 -0.23 -2.06
CA CYS A 97 13.78 0.73 -1.05
C CYS A 97 13.83 2.14 -1.62
N ILE A 98 12.66 2.75 -1.80
CA ILE A 98 12.52 4.11 -2.33
C ILE A 98 11.98 5.01 -1.23
N PRO A 99 12.73 6.02 -0.80
CA PRO A 99 12.24 6.96 0.20
C PRO A 99 11.12 7.83 -0.37
N LYS A 100 10.08 8.04 0.43
CA LYS A 100 9.03 9.00 0.13
C LYS A 100 9.54 10.44 0.29
N LYS A 101 8.76 11.41 -0.14
CA LYS A 101 9.11 12.84 -0.02
C LYS A 101 9.35 13.28 1.43
N ASN A 102 8.73 12.63 2.40
CA ASN A 102 8.92 12.88 3.83
C ASN A 102 10.12 12.14 4.45
N GLY A 103 10.91 11.43 3.65
CA GLY A 103 12.10 10.71 4.10
C GLY A 103 11.83 9.32 4.71
N THR A 104 10.58 8.83 4.75
CA THR A 104 10.23 7.47 5.19
C THR A 104 10.16 6.50 4.01
N LEU A 105 10.14 5.19 4.30
CA LEU A 105 9.88 4.14 3.29
C LEU A 105 8.40 4.03 2.92
#